data_4588f5d4f279e7ed507bf308e066b946
#
_entry.id   4588f5d4f279e7ed507bf308e066b946
#
_cell.length_a   1.000
_cell.length_b   1.000
_cell.length_c   1.000
_cell.angle_alpha   90.00
_cell.angle_beta   90.00
_cell.angle_gamma   90.00
#
_symmetry.space_group_name_H-M   'P 1'
#
loop_
_entity.id
_entity.type
_entity.pdbx_description
1 polymer ?
#
loop_
_entity_poly.entity_id
_entity_poly.type
_entity_poly.pdbx_seq_one_letter_code
_entity_poly.pdbx_strand_id
1 'polypeptide(L)'
;MKVVLFCGGYGMRMRDGGEDIPKPMAMVGDRPLLWHVMRYYAHFGHKEFILAMGYGATQIAKYFRDYDETHSNDFVIDAGTVRPLTTDIADWKITFVHTGIETPIGERLRRVAPHLGSDEFFMANYADVLTDAPLDDIVDEFVKSDALASLLAVPPQSAFHVVDVDSEHRVSGIHSVATMKIRENGGYFVMRRELLDHLEPGKDLVGDTLTKLSAAGKVLAYPYDGFWMPADTVKERVVLDELAKADRSPWALWSTPCNTDPVGVSAPVPAEVAEVVDGVDAVEDSEAGAPRTATGEVIPLLSGR
;
A
#
# COMPACT_ATOMS: atom_id res chain seq x y z
N MET A 1 -0.41 -8.71 -17.85
CA MET A 1 0.77 -7.82 -17.65
C MET A 1 1.51 -8.27 -16.40
N LYS A 2 2.83 -8.02 -16.32
CA LYS A 2 3.62 -8.23 -15.10
C LYS A 2 3.40 -7.08 -14.13
N VAL A 3 3.48 -7.38 -12.82
CA VAL A 3 3.30 -6.41 -11.73
C VAL A 3 4.60 -6.29 -10.93
N VAL A 4 5.17 -5.10 -10.89
CA VAL A 4 6.33 -4.77 -10.07
C VAL A 4 5.85 -4.28 -8.70
N LEU A 5 6.30 -4.91 -7.62
CA LEU A 5 5.93 -4.53 -6.26
C LEU A 5 7.17 -4.01 -5.52
N PHE A 6 7.11 -2.75 -5.05
CA PHE A 6 8.21 -2.10 -4.36
C PHE A 6 8.21 -2.47 -2.86
N CYS A 7 8.83 -3.59 -2.53
CA CYS A 7 8.83 -4.18 -1.18
C CYS A 7 10.07 -3.83 -0.36
N GLY A 8 10.83 -2.81 -0.73
CA GLY A 8 12.18 -2.65 -0.19
C GLY A 8 12.47 -1.40 0.62
N GLY A 9 11.46 -0.54 0.88
CA GLY A 9 11.64 0.69 1.65
C GLY A 9 11.90 0.42 3.15
N TYR A 10 12.55 1.38 3.81
CA TYR A 10 12.73 1.37 5.27
C TYR A 10 11.43 1.49 6.04
N GLY A 11 10.28 1.71 5.44
CA GLY A 11 8.97 1.94 6.04
C GLY A 11 8.98 1.95 7.57
N MET A 12 8.17 2.70 8.24
CA MET A 12 8.20 2.72 9.70
C MET A 12 8.23 1.27 10.22
N ARG A 13 9.22 0.95 11.06
CA ARG A 13 9.40 -0.36 11.66
C ARG A 13 8.17 -0.63 12.53
N MET A 14 7.26 -1.42 12.02
CA MET A 14 6.12 -1.88 12.81
C MET A 14 6.64 -2.95 13.75
N ARG A 15 6.60 -2.66 15.04
CA ARG A 15 6.86 -3.67 16.07
C ARG A 15 5.55 -4.42 16.33
N ASP A 16 5.48 -5.63 15.83
CA ASP A 16 4.43 -6.57 16.21
C ASP A 16 5.06 -7.59 17.15
N GLY A 17 4.65 -7.58 18.41
CA GLY A 17 5.18 -8.54 19.41
C GLY A 17 6.68 -8.48 19.69
N GLY A 18 7.39 -7.39 19.29
CA GLY A 18 8.83 -7.23 19.55
C GLY A 18 9.74 -7.56 18.34
N GLU A 19 9.21 -8.06 17.24
CA GLU A 19 9.96 -8.28 16.01
C GLU A 19 9.83 -7.13 15.02
N ASP A 20 10.93 -6.79 14.36
CA ASP A 20 10.96 -5.82 13.26
C ASP A 20 10.40 -6.46 11.99
N ILE A 21 9.10 -6.33 11.73
CA ILE A 21 8.44 -6.85 10.53
C ILE A 21 8.48 -5.79 9.43
N PRO A 22 8.91 -6.13 8.19
CA PRO A 22 8.83 -5.19 7.08
C PRO A 22 7.36 -4.89 6.75
N LYS A 23 7.05 -3.62 6.44
CA LYS A 23 5.69 -3.13 6.20
C LYS A 23 4.83 -4.03 5.28
N PRO A 24 5.35 -4.53 4.12
CA PRO A 24 4.58 -5.44 3.26
C PRO A 24 4.18 -6.76 3.93
N MET A 25 4.85 -7.13 5.03
CA MET A 25 4.55 -8.35 5.79
C MET A 25 3.68 -8.09 7.03
N ALA A 26 3.23 -6.85 7.25
CA ALA A 26 2.25 -6.56 8.29
C ALA A 26 0.96 -7.33 8.03
N MET A 27 0.43 -7.98 9.06
CA MET A 27 -0.78 -8.80 8.95
C MET A 27 -2.04 -7.93 8.85
N VAL A 28 -2.93 -8.34 7.96
CA VAL A 28 -4.30 -7.83 7.83
C VAL A 28 -5.21 -9.06 7.80
N GLY A 29 -5.93 -9.30 8.89
CA GLY A 29 -6.56 -10.60 9.12
C GLY A 29 -5.50 -11.71 9.26
N ASP A 30 -5.65 -12.77 8.50
CA ASP A 30 -4.77 -13.95 8.51
C ASP A 30 -3.67 -13.93 7.44
N ARG A 31 -3.56 -12.83 6.65
CA ARG A 31 -2.63 -12.70 5.54
C ARG A 31 -1.80 -11.41 5.61
N PRO A 32 -0.55 -11.42 5.13
CA PRO A 32 0.23 -10.19 5.04
C PRO A 32 -0.33 -9.24 3.97
N LEU A 33 -0.14 -7.95 4.18
CA LEU A 33 -0.57 -6.88 3.29
C LEU A 33 -0.13 -7.11 1.84
N LEU A 34 1.10 -7.56 1.63
CA LEU A 34 1.64 -7.91 0.31
C LEU A 34 0.80 -8.98 -0.41
N TRP A 35 0.32 -10.00 0.33
CA TRP A 35 -0.52 -11.04 -0.24
C TRP A 35 -1.85 -10.44 -0.74
N HIS A 36 -2.49 -9.55 0.01
CA HIS A 36 -3.72 -8.87 -0.40
C HIS A 36 -3.51 -8.03 -1.66
N VAL A 37 -2.43 -7.27 -1.74
CA VAL A 37 -2.07 -6.50 -2.94
C VAL A 37 -1.88 -7.42 -4.15
N MET A 38 -1.14 -8.52 -3.99
CA MET A 38 -0.94 -9.49 -5.08
C MET A 38 -2.24 -10.17 -5.48
N ARG A 39 -3.10 -10.50 -4.50
CA ARG A 39 -4.41 -11.14 -4.75
C ARG A 39 -5.36 -10.23 -5.52
N TYR A 40 -5.33 -8.90 -5.25
CA TYR A 40 -6.04 -7.90 -6.04
C TYR A 40 -5.65 -7.98 -7.52
N TYR A 41 -4.37 -7.94 -7.85
CA TYR A 41 -3.92 -8.07 -9.24
C TYR A 41 -4.25 -9.43 -9.86
N ALA A 42 -4.12 -10.51 -9.08
CA ALA A 42 -4.45 -11.86 -9.52
C ALA A 42 -5.95 -12.03 -9.83
N HIS A 43 -6.83 -11.32 -9.13
CA HIS A 43 -8.27 -11.28 -9.41
C HIS A 43 -8.55 -10.78 -10.83
N PHE A 44 -7.81 -9.78 -11.31
CA PHE A 44 -7.86 -9.26 -12.68
C PHE A 44 -6.99 -10.05 -13.67
N GLY A 45 -6.52 -11.25 -13.30
CA GLY A 45 -5.75 -12.12 -14.18
C GLY A 45 -4.26 -11.82 -14.27
N HIS A 46 -3.72 -10.90 -13.47
CA HIS A 46 -2.29 -10.54 -13.47
C HIS A 46 -1.56 -11.31 -12.38
N LYS A 47 -0.95 -12.44 -12.73
CA LYS A 47 -0.35 -13.44 -11.83
C LYS A 47 1.17 -13.55 -11.94
N GLU A 48 1.82 -12.65 -12.72
CA GLU A 48 3.29 -12.58 -12.80
C GLU A 48 3.80 -11.38 -12.02
N PHE A 49 4.45 -11.63 -10.90
CA PHE A 49 4.93 -10.62 -9.96
C PHE A 49 6.44 -10.52 -9.96
N ILE A 50 6.97 -9.30 -9.84
CA ILE A 50 8.39 -8.99 -9.66
C ILE A 50 8.52 -8.18 -8.37
N LEU A 51 9.05 -8.80 -7.32
CA LEU A 51 9.23 -8.18 -6.02
C LEU A 51 10.59 -7.47 -5.97
N ALA A 52 10.58 -6.13 -5.97
CA ALA A 52 11.77 -5.30 -5.80
C ALA A 52 12.12 -5.19 -4.31
N MET A 53 12.92 -6.13 -3.83
CA MET A 53 13.20 -6.34 -2.41
C MET A 53 14.35 -5.46 -1.90
N GLY A 54 14.25 -5.11 -0.62
CA GLY A 54 15.29 -4.40 0.13
C GLY A 54 15.27 -4.82 1.59
N TYR A 55 14.78 -3.94 2.49
CA TYR A 55 14.60 -4.30 3.90
C TYR A 55 13.60 -5.46 4.05
N GLY A 56 13.91 -6.41 4.93
CA GLY A 56 13.03 -7.57 5.18
C GLY A 56 12.95 -8.59 4.04
N ALA A 57 13.85 -8.54 3.05
CA ALA A 57 13.84 -9.43 1.89
C ALA A 57 13.77 -10.93 2.27
N THR A 58 14.49 -11.33 3.33
CA THR A 58 14.50 -12.72 3.80
C THR A 58 13.13 -13.15 4.33
N GLN A 59 12.43 -12.28 5.05
CA GLN A 59 11.10 -12.58 5.60
C GLN A 59 10.07 -12.69 4.48
N ILE A 60 10.11 -11.78 3.49
CA ILE A 60 9.23 -11.83 2.31
C ILE A 60 9.48 -13.13 1.52
N ALA A 61 10.73 -13.42 1.20
CA ALA A 61 11.07 -14.63 0.45
C ALA A 61 10.71 -15.91 1.22
N LYS A 62 10.90 -15.92 2.55
CA LYS A 62 10.52 -17.05 3.40
C LYS A 62 9.01 -17.31 3.34
N TYR A 63 8.18 -16.28 3.44
CA TYR A 63 6.73 -16.41 3.41
C TYR A 63 6.25 -17.15 2.16
N PHE A 64 6.68 -16.71 0.97
CA PHE A 64 6.24 -17.34 -0.30
C PHE A 64 6.89 -18.70 -0.56
N ARG A 65 8.15 -18.91 -0.15
CA ARG A 65 8.82 -20.20 -0.30
C ARG A 65 8.20 -21.29 0.57
N ASP A 66 7.81 -20.91 1.80
CA ASP A 66 7.26 -21.83 2.81
C ASP A 66 5.72 -21.79 2.84
N TYR A 67 5.09 -21.21 1.79
CA TYR A 67 3.64 -21.09 1.70
C TYR A 67 2.97 -22.45 1.64
N ASP A 68 1.99 -22.66 2.51
CA ASP A 68 1.22 -23.89 2.58
C ASP A 68 -0.25 -23.62 2.25
N GLU A 69 -0.69 -24.13 1.07
CA GLU A 69 -2.07 -23.97 0.59
C GLU A 69 -3.10 -24.61 1.53
N THR A 70 -2.71 -25.57 2.36
CA THR A 70 -3.65 -26.25 3.27
C THR A 70 -4.07 -25.39 4.46
N HIS A 71 -3.39 -24.26 4.72
CA HIS A 71 -3.78 -23.34 5.79
C HIS A 71 -5.03 -22.51 5.48
N SER A 72 -5.39 -22.38 4.20
CA SER A 72 -6.49 -21.50 3.75
C SER A 72 -7.44 -22.16 2.73
N ASN A 73 -7.11 -23.37 2.28
CA ASN A 73 -7.89 -24.05 1.26
C ASN A 73 -8.35 -25.42 1.75
N ASP A 74 -9.50 -25.85 1.28
CA ASP A 74 -9.94 -27.23 1.45
C ASP A 74 -8.97 -28.20 0.78
N PHE A 75 -8.69 -29.32 1.44
CA PHE A 75 -7.77 -30.33 0.93
C PHE A 75 -8.22 -31.74 1.31
N VAL A 76 -7.70 -32.73 0.59
CA VAL A 76 -7.89 -34.14 0.88
C VAL A 76 -6.55 -34.80 1.16
N ILE A 77 -6.54 -35.73 2.12
CA ILE A 77 -5.41 -36.64 2.35
C ILE A 77 -5.81 -38.00 1.80
N ASP A 78 -5.12 -38.45 0.77
CA ASP A 78 -5.32 -39.76 0.14
C ASP A 78 -4.01 -40.55 0.15
N ALA A 79 -4.03 -41.70 0.82
CA ALA A 79 -2.86 -42.59 0.99
C ALA A 79 -1.59 -41.85 1.45
N GLY A 80 -1.74 -40.83 2.33
CA GLY A 80 -0.65 -40.00 2.87
C GLY A 80 -0.21 -38.86 1.96
N THR A 81 -0.84 -38.66 0.78
CA THR A 81 -0.59 -37.52 -0.11
C THR A 81 -1.61 -36.43 0.14
N VAL A 82 -1.14 -35.21 0.44
CA VAL A 82 -1.97 -34.02 0.60
C VAL A 82 -2.24 -33.42 -0.78
N ARG A 83 -3.52 -33.16 -1.10
CA ARG A 83 -3.95 -32.55 -2.34
C ARG A 83 -4.96 -31.43 -2.05
N PRO A 84 -4.60 -30.15 -2.23
CA PRO A 84 -5.55 -29.05 -2.13
C PRO A 84 -6.69 -29.21 -3.15
N LEU A 85 -7.91 -28.86 -2.77
CA LEU A 85 -9.09 -28.81 -3.64
C LEU A 85 -9.23 -27.46 -4.32
N THR A 86 -8.77 -26.41 -3.65
CA THR A 86 -8.61 -25.06 -4.18
C THR A 86 -7.20 -24.56 -3.87
N THR A 87 -6.75 -23.50 -4.53
CA THR A 87 -5.43 -22.92 -4.33
C THR A 87 -5.48 -21.40 -4.36
N ASP A 88 -4.61 -20.76 -3.59
CA ASP A 88 -4.50 -19.30 -3.53
C ASP A 88 -3.48 -18.75 -4.51
N ILE A 89 -2.26 -19.30 -4.47
CA ILE A 89 -1.09 -18.74 -5.16
C ILE A 89 -0.37 -19.76 -6.07
N ALA A 90 -0.88 -20.98 -6.19
CA ALA A 90 -0.18 -22.06 -6.92
C ALA A 90 0.08 -21.75 -8.40
N ASP A 91 -0.70 -20.85 -9.01
CA ASP A 91 -0.54 -20.40 -10.39
C ASP A 91 0.17 -19.05 -10.51
N TRP A 92 0.72 -18.52 -9.41
CA TRP A 92 1.50 -17.28 -9.45
C TRP A 92 2.95 -17.54 -9.81
N LYS A 93 3.49 -16.67 -10.65
CA LYS A 93 4.92 -16.62 -10.93
C LYS A 93 5.54 -15.42 -10.22
N ILE A 94 6.39 -15.68 -9.24
CA ILE A 94 6.99 -14.64 -8.40
C ILE A 94 8.49 -14.58 -8.63
N THR A 95 8.99 -13.44 -9.08
CA THR A 95 10.41 -13.16 -9.26
C THR A 95 10.90 -12.27 -8.13
N PHE A 96 11.91 -12.71 -7.39
CA PHE A 96 12.49 -11.99 -6.28
C PHE A 96 13.80 -11.30 -6.73
N VAL A 97 13.85 -9.96 -6.67
CA VAL A 97 15.01 -9.17 -7.10
C VAL A 97 15.53 -8.33 -5.95
N HIS A 98 16.74 -8.56 -5.53
CA HIS A 98 17.41 -7.75 -4.51
C HIS A 98 17.83 -6.41 -5.11
N THR A 99 17.12 -5.34 -4.77
CA THR A 99 17.37 -3.99 -5.30
C THR A 99 18.12 -3.09 -4.32
N GLY A 100 18.46 -3.60 -3.13
CA GLY A 100 19.17 -2.81 -2.09
C GLY A 100 18.20 -2.09 -1.14
N ILE A 101 18.69 -1.72 0.05
CA ILE A 101 17.85 -1.16 1.12
C ILE A 101 17.56 0.33 0.87
N GLU A 102 18.59 1.12 0.57
CA GLU A 102 18.50 2.58 0.41
C GLU A 102 18.25 3.03 -1.04
N THR A 103 17.82 2.12 -1.89
CA THR A 103 17.64 2.39 -3.31
C THR A 103 16.34 3.15 -3.56
N PRO A 104 16.35 4.32 -4.25
CA PRO A 104 15.14 5.03 -4.65
C PRO A 104 14.23 4.18 -5.56
N ILE A 105 12.93 4.49 -5.59
CA ILE A 105 11.95 3.68 -6.33
C ILE A 105 12.23 3.63 -7.83
N GLY A 106 12.63 4.75 -8.45
CA GLY A 106 13.03 4.77 -9.87
C GLY A 106 14.21 3.86 -10.17
N GLU A 107 15.22 3.86 -9.30
CA GLU A 107 16.37 2.95 -9.43
C GLU A 107 15.98 1.48 -9.18
N ARG A 108 15.02 1.21 -8.27
CA ARG A 108 14.48 -0.17 -8.10
C ARG A 108 13.81 -0.64 -9.39
N LEU A 109 12.99 0.21 -10.00
CA LEU A 109 12.34 -0.08 -11.28
C LEU A 109 13.38 -0.35 -12.37
N ARG A 110 14.45 0.46 -12.45
CA ARG A 110 15.55 0.26 -13.39
C ARG A 110 16.23 -1.10 -13.19
N ARG A 111 16.46 -1.53 -11.93
CA ARG A 111 17.09 -2.82 -11.62
C ARG A 111 16.20 -4.03 -11.93
N VAL A 112 14.89 -3.89 -11.84
CA VAL A 112 13.95 -4.98 -12.19
C VAL A 112 13.57 -5.02 -13.67
N ALA A 113 13.87 -3.97 -14.44
CA ALA A 113 13.55 -3.87 -15.86
C ALA A 113 13.95 -5.09 -16.71
N PRO A 114 15.12 -5.76 -16.51
CA PRO A 114 15.48 -6.98 -17.24
C PRO A 114 14.46 -8.12 -17.06
N HIS A 115 13.72 -8.16 -15.98
CA HIS A 115 12.74 -9.20 -15.68
C HIS A 115 11.35 -8.93 -16.29
N LEU A 116 11.11 -7.72 -16.81
CA LEU A 116 9.87 -7.37 -17.51
C LEU A 116 9.75 -8.07 -18.88
N GLY A 117 10.85 -8.53 -19.44
CA GLY A 117 10.87 -9.20 -20.75
C GLY A 117 10.55 -8.21 -21.88
N SER A 118 9.69 -8.60 -22.83
CA SER A 118 9.30 -7.80 -24.00
C SER A 118 7.90 -7.20 -23.88
N ASP A 119 7.25 -7.27 -22.72
CA ASP A 119 5.90 -6.73 -22.54
C ASP A 119 5.88 -5.23 -22.80
N GLU A 120 4.92 -4.77 -23.59
CA GLU A 120 4.73 -3.36 -23.93
C GLU A 120 4.28 -2.56 -22.70
N PHE A 121 3.46 -3.19 -21.87
CA PHE A 121 2.90 -2.60 -20.65
C PHE A 121 3.24 -3.43 -19.44
N PHE A 122 3.39 -2.77 -18.31
CA PHE A 122 3.53 -3.39 -17.00
C PHE A 122 2.85 -2.52 -15.93
N MET A 123 2.65 -3.10 -14.76
CA MET A 123 2.09 -2.40 -13.61
C MET A 123 3.14 -2.26 -12.52
N ALA A 124 2.97 -1.27 -11.66
CA ALA A 124 3.79 -1.10 -10.47
C ALA A 124 2.94 -0.67 -9.27
N ASN A 125 3.39 -1.02 -8.04
CA ASN A 125 2.67 -0.72 -6.81
C ASN A 125 3.62 -0.60 -5.63
N TYR A 126 3.26 0.22 -4.64
CA TYR A 126 4.06 0.41 -3.42
C TYR A 126 3.98 -0.75 -2.42
N ALA A 127 3.11 -1.73 -2.65
CA ALA A 127 2.96 -2.94 -1.83
C ALA A 127 2.47 -2.69 -0.38
N ASP A 128 1.88 -1.55 -0.10
CA ASP A 128 1.48 -1.12 1.25
C ASP A 128 0.11 -0.41 1.30
N VAL A 129 -0.67 -0.54 0.23
CA VAL A 129 -1.97 0.10 0.06
C VAL A 129 -2.99 -0.91 -0.46
N LEU A 130 -4.20 -0.88 0.10
CA LEU A 130 -5.34 -1.69 -0.37
C LEU A 130 -6.40 -0.81 -1.03
N THR A 131 -7.05 -1.32 -2.08
CA THR A 131 -8.10 -0.63 -2.84
C THR A 131 -9.04 -1.63 -3.52
N ASP A 132 -10.25 -1.17 -3.83
CA ASP A 132 -11.22 -1.85 -4.69
C ASP A 132 -11.33 -1.20 -6.08
N ALA A 133 -10.34 -0.38 -6.48
CA ALA A 133 -10.35 0.33 -7.76
C ALA A 133 -10.49 -0.64 -8.96
N PRO A 134 -11.26 -0.24 -10.00
CA PRO A 134 -11.51 -1.09 -11.18
C PRO A 134 -10.29 -1.14 -12.10
N LEU A 135 -9.40 -2.12 -11.90
CA LEU A 135 -8.12 -2.19 -12.59
C LEU A 135 -8.26 -2.28 -14.12
N ASP A 136 -9.27 -3.01 -14.61
CA ASP A 136 -9.52 -3.14 -16.04
C ASP A 136 -9.86 -1.80 -16.69
N ASP A 137 -10.68 -0.96 -16.03
CA ASP A 137 -11.01 0.38 -16.53
C ASP A 137 -9.77 1.30 -16.55
N ILE A 138 -8.93 1.22 -15.51
CA ILE A 138 -7.66 1.99 -15.42
C ILE A 138 -6.73 1.60 -16.58
N VAL A 139 -6.60 0.30 -16.84
CA VAL A 139 -5.78 -0.23 -17.92
C VAL A 139 -6.34 0.17 -19.27
N ASP A 140 -7.65 0.02 -19.47
CA ASP A 140 -8.34 0.31 -20.73
C ASP A 140 -8.23 1.80 -21.09
N GLU A 141 -8.36 2.70 -20.13
CA GLU A 141 -8.17 4.14 -20.35
C GLU A 141 -6.72 4.45 -20.73
N PHE A 142 -5.77 3.88 -19.98
CA PHE A 142 -4.35 4.09 -20.22
C PHE A 142 -3.89 3.60 -21.60
N VAL A 143 -4.26 2.38 -21.98
CA VAL A 143 -3.84 1.77 -23.26
C VAL A 143 -4.31 2.59 -24.48
N LYS A 144 -5.49 3.24 -24.38
CA LYS A 144 -6.05 4.10 -25.43
C LYS A 144 -5.35 5.46 -25.53
N SER A 145 -4.51 5.83 -24.59
CA SER A 145 -3.80 7.10 -24.54
C SER A 145 -2.40 7.02 -25.16
N ASP A 146 -1.73 8.16 -25.28
CA ASP A 146 -0.31 8.26 -25.64
C ASP A 146 0.61 8.53 -24.43
N ALA A 147 0.06 8.40 -23.21
CA ALA A 147 0.80 8.59 -21.98
C ALA A 147 1.80 7.45 -21.72
N LEU A 148 2.87 7.74 -21.02
CA LEU A 148 3.89 6.75 -20.60
C LEU A 148 3.59 6.12 -19.23
N ALA A 149 2.80 6.81 -18.41
CA ALA A 149 2.32 6.30 -17.13
C ALA A 149 0.90 6.79 -16.85
N SER A 150 0.14 5.97 -16.13
CA SER A 150 -1.07 6.35 -15.41
C SER A 150 -0.91 5.99 -13.94
N LEU A 151 -1.47 6.81 -13.06
CA LEU A 151 -1.51 6.56 -11.63
C LEU A 151 -2.93 6.71 -11.08
N LEU A 152 -3.24 5.92 -10.05
CA LEU A 152 -4.46 6.07 -9.28
C LEU A 152 -4.37 7.38 -8.48
N ALA A 153 -5.38 8.24 -8.61
CA ALA A 153 -5.43 9.55 -7.95
C ALA A 153 -6.62 9.59 -6.98
N VAL A 154 -6.35 9.62 -5.68
CA VAL A 154 -7.35 9.48 -4.61
C VAL A 154 -7.51 10.77 -3.81
N PRO A 155 -8.66 10.99 -3.15
CA PRO A 155 -8.80 12.08 -2.20
C PRO A 155 -7.79 11.96 -1.07
N PRO A 156 -7.30 13.09 -0.51
CA PRO A 156 -6.41 13.05 0.65
C PRO A 156 -7.09 12.40 1.85
N GLN A 157 -6.38 11.47 2.51
CA GLN A 157 -6.84 10.82 3.75
C GLN A 157 -6.50 11.61 5.01
N SER A 158 -5.91 12.80 4.84
CA SER A 158 -5.44 13.62 5.95
C SER A 158 -6.58 14.35 6.65
N ALA A 159 -6.65 14.24 7.98
CA ALA A 159 -7.52 15.03 8.84
C ALA A 159 -6.98 16.45 9.13
N PHE A 160 -5.84 16.83 8.56
CA PHE A 160 -5.25 18.14 8.80
C PHE A 160 -6.03 19.28 8.14
N HIS A 161 -5.85 20.48 8.71
CA HIS A 161 -6.35 21.71 8.13
C HIS A 161 -5.16 22.54 7.61
N VAL A 162 -5.31 23.07 6.40
CA VAL A 162 -4.38 24.04 5.81
C VAL A 162 -4.77 25.43 6.28
N VAL A 163 -3.77 26.24 6.57
CA VAL A 163 -3.97 27.60 7.07
C VAL A 163 -3.39 28.59 6.07
N ASP A 164 -4.22 29.48 5.53
CA ASP A 164 -3.77 30.62 4.74
C ASP A 164 -3.27 31.72 5.67
N VAL A 165 -2.05 32.20 5.43
CA VAL A 165 -1.39 33.22 6.26
C VAL A 165 -1.02 34.41 5.38
N ASP A 166 -1.41 35.62 5.78
CA ASP A 166 -1.04 36.84 5.08
C ASP A 166 0.41 37.31 5.39
N SER A 167 0.85 38.40 4.78
CA SER A 167 2.19 38.95 4.97
C SER A 167 2.45 39.51 6.38
N GLU A 168 1.40 39.70 7.18
CA GLU A 168 1.48 40.14 8.61
C GLU A 168 1.34 38.95 9.56
N HIS A 169 1.46 37.73 9.08
CA HIS A 169 1.30 36.45 9.82
C HIS A 169 -0.09 36.26 10.45
N ARG A 170 -1.14 36.89 9.89
CA ARG A 170 -2.52 36.67 10.32
C ARG A 170 -3.15 35.56 9.51
N VAL A 171 -3.96 34.74 10.17
CA VAL A 171 -4.71 33.68 9.51
C VAL A 171 -5.87 34.32 8.74
N SER A 172 -5.88 34.13 7.42
CA SER A 172 -6.92 34.61 6.52
C SER A 172 -7.93 33.51 6.13
N GLY A 173 -7.57 32.23 6.32
CA GLY A 173 -8.45 31.09 6.06
C GLY A 173 -7.97 29.81 6.73
N ILE A 174 -8.91 28.90 7.02
CA ILE A 174 -8.64 27.54 7.50
C ILE A 174 -9.49 26.60 6.66
N HIS A 175 -8.86 25.63 5.99
CA HIS A 175 -9.51 24.70 5.07
C HIS A 175 -9.16 23.27 5.43
N SER A 176 -10.16 22.39 5.52
CA SER A 176 -9.89 20.95 5.65
C SER A 176 -9.24 20.43 4.37
N VAL A 177 -8.13 19.71 4.49
CA VAL A 177 -7.45 19.06 3.34
C VAL A 177 -8.41 18.13 2.61
N ALA A 178 -9.29 17.42 3.33
CA ALA A 178 -10.27 16.52 2.74
C ALA A 178 -11.30 17.20 1.81
N THR A 179 -11.49 18.54 1.95
CA THR A 179 -12.42 19.31 1.10
C THR A 179 -11.73 20.03 -0.05
N MET A 180 -10.41 19.95 -0.14
CA MET A 180 -9.64 20.58 -1.21
C MET A 180 -9.78 19.77 -2.50
N LYS A 181 -9.78 20.48 -3.63
CA LYS A 181 -9.77 19.84 -4.97
C LYS A 181 -8.35 19.39 -5.36
N ILE A 182 -7.71 18.66 -4.47
CA ILE A 182 -6.41 18.03 -4.69
C ILE A 182 -6.57 16.51 -4.61
N ARG A 183 -5.64 15.77 -5.20
CA ARG A 183 -5.59 14.33 -5.10
C ARG A 183 -4.17 13.90 -4.75
N GLU A 184 -4.07 12.77 -4.06
CA GLU A 184 -2.82 12.11 -3.72
C GLU A 184 -2.54 10.96 -4.68
N ASN A 185 -1.26 10.63 -4.84
CA ASN A 185 -0.85 9.46 -5.59
C ASN A 185 -1.20 8.19 -4.80
N GLY A 186 -2.15 7.41 -5.32
CA GLY A 186 -2.65 6.19 -4.69
C GLY A 186 -1.71 4.98 -4.76
N GLY A 187 -0.51 5.12 -5.34
CA GLY A 187 0.50 4.06 -5.33
C GLY A 187 0.26 2.91 -6.31
N TYR A 188 -0.75 2.99 -7.18
CA TYR A 188 -1.05 2.04 -8.25
C TYR A 188 -0.71 2.67 -9.59
N PHE A 189 0.10 2.01 -10.39
CA PHE A 189 0.59 2.52 -11.67
C PHE A 189 0.38 1.53 -12.80
N VAL A 190 0.03 2.04 -13.97
CA VAL A 190 0.12 1.33 -15.26
C VAL A 190 1.11 2.10 -16.13
N MET A 191 2.07 1.41 -16.73
CA MET A 191 3.21 2.06 -17.41
C MET A 191 3.49 1.41 -18.75
N ARG A 192 3.91 2.22 -19.74
CA ARG A 192 4.53 1.72 -20.96
C ARG A 192 6.00 1.41 -20.71
N ARG A 193 6.50 0.39 -21.39
CA ARG A 193 7.91 0.00 -21.35
C ARG A 193 8.85 1.16 -21.68
N GLU A 194 8.45 2.05 -22.61
CA GLU A 194 9.20 3.25 -22.98
C GLU A 194 9.55 4.15 -21.80
N LEU A 195 8.76 4.14 -20.72
CA LEU A 195 9.10 4.88 -19.50
C LEU A 195 10.48 4.51 -18.95
N LEU A 196 10.92 3.25 -19.13
CA LEU A 196 12.21 2.78 -18.63
C LEU A 196 13.39 3.57 -19.22
N ASP A 197 13.25 4.10 -20.45
CA ASP A 197 14.27 4.91 -21.13
C ASP A 197 14.42 6.31 -20.49
N HIS A 198 13.44 6.73 -19.68
CA HIS A 198 13.46 7.99 -18.94
C HIS A 198 13.98 7.85 -17.50
N LEU A 199 14.29 6.62 -17.06
CA LEU A 199 14.82 6.38 -15.71
C LEU A 199 16.30 6.71 -15.63
N GLU A 200 16.66 7.66 -14.79
CA GLU A 200 18.05 8.02 -14.52
C GLU A 200 18.60 7.21 -13.32
N PRO A 201 19.88 6.80 -13.36
CA PRO A 201 20.51 6.11 -12.24
C PRO A 201 20.42 6.88 -10.91
N GLY A 202 19.99 6.20 -9.85
CA GLY A 202 19.92 6.78 -8.51
C GLY A 202 18.77 7.77 -8.28
N LYS A 203 17.86 7.95 -9.26
CA LYS A 203 16.73 8.88 -9.18
C LYS A 203 15.45 8.21 -8.69
N ASP A 204 14.55 9.02 -8.15
CA ASP A 204 13.22 8.58 -7.73
C ASP A 204 12.25 8.50 -8.91
N LEU A 205 11.24 7.63 -8.79
CA LEU A 205 10.24 7.46 -9.83
C LEU A 205 9.30 8.67 -9.90
N VAL A 206 8.71 9.07 -8.77
CA VAL A 206 7.68 10.11 -8.73
C VAL A 206 8.33 11.49 -8.72
N GLY A 207 9.24 11.75 -7.78
CA GLY A 207 9.87 13.05 -7.60
C GLY A 207 10.73 13.51 -8.78
N ASP A 208 11.36 12.57 -9.49
CA ASP A 208 12.23 12.90 -10.63
C ASP A 208 11.56 12.56 -11.98
N THR A 209 11.25 11.27 -12.24
CA THR A 209 10.85 10.79 -13.56
C THR A 209 9.42 11.22 -13.92
N LEU A 210 8.43 10.87 -13.08
CA LEU A 210 7.03 11.21 -13.37
C LEU A 210 6.79 12.72 -13.34
N THR A 211 7.51 13.48 -12.51
CA THR A 211 7.44 14.95 -12.51
C THR A 211 7.88 15.52 -13.85
N LYS A 212 8.97 15.04 -14.46
CA LYS A 212 9.41 15.47 -15.80
C LYS A 212 8.40 15.07 -16.88
N LEU A 213 7.89 13.84 -16.82
CA LEU A 213 6.93 13.33 -17.80
C LEU A 213 5.56 14.03 -17.68
N SER A 214 5.13 14.42 -16.48
CA SER A 214 3.89 15.17 -16.29
C SER A 214 3.97 16.57 -16.91
N ALA A 215 5.11 17.25 -16.77
CA ALA A 215 5.34 18.52 -17.44
C ALA A 215 5.31 18.41 -18.99
N ALA A 216 5.61 17.22 -19.54
CA ALA A 216 5.50 16.91 -20.95
C ALA A 216 4.11 16.36 -21.37
N GLY A 217 3.13 16.32 -20.46
CA GLY A 217 1.79 15.79 -20.74
C GLY A 217 1.75 14.26 -20.92
N LYS A 218 2.75 13.52 -20.43
CA LYS A 218 2.89 12.07 -20.62
C LYS A 218 2.50 11.23 -19.40
N VAL A 219 1.82 11.83 -18.42
CA VAL A 219 1.29 11.13 -17.24
C VAL A 219 -0.21 11.38 -17.12
N LEU A 220 -0.98 10.31 -17.03
CA LEU A 220 -2.41 10.36 -16.71
C LEU A 220 -2.63 10.14 -15.22
N ALA A 221 -3.74 10.64 -14.72
CA ALA A 221 -4.28 10.29 -13.42
C ALA A 221 -5.66 9.67 -13.63
N TYR A 222 -5.93 8.53 -12.99
CA TYR A 222 -7.26 7.94 -12.88
C TYR A 222 -7.88 8.39 -11.57
N PRO A 223 -8.84 9.34 -11.56
CA PRO A 223 -9.49 9.80 -10.34
C PRO A 223 -10.37 8.70 -9.78
N TYR A 224 -10.18 8.38 -8.50
CA TYR A 224 -10.93 7.33 -7.82
C TYR A 224 -11.41 7.79 -6.44
N ASP A 225 -12.69 7.60 -6.15
CA ASP A 225 -13.35 8.03 -4.91
C ASP A 225 -13.91 6.84 -4.08
N GLY A 226 -13.60 5.60 -4.48
CA GLY A 226 -13.96 4.37 -3.75
C GLY A 226 -12.99 4.05 -2.61
N PHE A 227 -12.95 2.79 -2.21
CA PHE A 227 -12.08 2.37 -1.12
C PHE A 227 -10.60 2.45 -1.51
N TRP A 228 -9.84 3.17 -0.73
CA TRP A 228 -8.39 3.23 -0.79
C TRP A 228 -7.84 3.48 0.61
N MET A 229 -6.96 2.62 1.12
CA MET A 229 -6.39 2.79 2.45
C MET A 229 -4.94 2.32 2.50
N PRO A 230 -3.99 3.19 2.90
CA PRO A 230 -2.63 2.80 3.18
C PRO A 230 -2.55 2.07 4.52
N ALA A 231 -1.44 1.36 4.76
CA ALA A 231 -1.10 0.79 6.06
C ALA A 231 0.17 1.46 6.61
N ASP A 232 0.21 2.81 6.59
CA ASP A 232 1.37 3.61 7.00
C ASP A 232 1.51 3.71 8.51
N THR A 233 0.38 3.76 9.20
CA THR A 233 0.30 3.92 10.65
C THR A 233 -0.27 2.67 11.31
N VAL A 234 -0.04 2.53 12.61
CA VAL A 234 -0.66 1.47 13.44
C VAL A 234 -2.18 1.58 13.40
N LYS A 235 -2.72 2.81 13.43
CA LYS A 235 -4.17 3.08 13.40
C LYS A 235 -4.80 2.55 12.11
N GLU A 236 -4.23 2.86 10.94
CA GLU A 236 -4.73 2.37 9.65
C GLU A 236 -4.69 0.84 9.57
N ARG A 237 -3.61 0.24 10.08
CA ARG A 237 -3.51 -1.23 10.12
C ARG A 237 -4.58 -1.87 11.01
N VAL A 238 -4.86 -1.29 12.19
CA VAL A 238 -5.92 -1.79 13.08
C VAL A 238 -7.27 -1.74 12.35
N VAL A 239 -7.58 -0.65 11.66
CA VAL A 239 -8.82 -0.52 10.87
C VAL A 239 -8.91 -1.59 9.78
N LEU A 240 -7.82 -1.79 9.02
CA LEU A 240 -7.78 -2.84 7.99
C LEU A 240 -7.97 -4.25 8.59
N ASP A 241 -7.34 -4.52 9.74
CA ASP A 241 -7.45 -5.80 10.43
C ASP A 241 -8.87 -6.05 10.97
N GLU A 242 -9.51 -5.02 11.52
CA GLU A 242 -10.91 -5.09 11.97
C GLU A 242 -11.88 -5.32 10.81
N LEU A 243 -11.68 -4.65 9.67
CA LEU A 243 -12.47 -4.89 8.46
C LEU A 243 -12.31 -6.34 7.96
N ALA A 244 -11.09 -6.86 7.97
CA ALA A 244 -10.80 -8.23 7.58
C ALA A 244 -11.48 -9.25 8.51
N LYS A 245 -11.36 -9.07 9.84
CA LYS A 245 -11.98 -9.94 10.84
C LYS A 245 -13.51 -9.91 10.83
N ALA A 246 -14.10 -8.78 10.42
CA ALA A 246 -15.54 -8.64 10.31
C ALA A 246 -16.12 -9.15 8.97
N ASP A 247 -15.28 -9.74 8.08
CA ASP A 247 -15.63 -10.15 6.72
C ASP A 247 -16.24 -9.00 5.88
N ARG A 248 -15.72 -7.81 6.09
CA ARG A 248 -16.14 -6.56 5.42
C ARG A 248 -14.99 -5.90 4.66
N SER A 249 -14.14 -6.70 4.02
CA SER A 249 -12.95 -6.26 3.29
C SER A 249 -13.30 -5.69 1.91
N PRO A 250 -13.40 -4.37 1.69
CA PRO A 250 -13.79 -3.82 0.39
C PRO A 250 -12.81 -4.19 -0.73
N TRP A 251 -11.53 -4.33 -0.39
CA TRP A 251 -10.46 -4.72 -1.33
C TRP A 251 -10.49 -6.19 -1.74
N ALA A 252 -11.28 -7.04 -1.04
CA ALA A 252 -11.29 -8.50 -1.28
C ALA A 252 -12.25 -8.87 -2.41
N LEU A 253 -12.07 -8.29 -3.58
CA LEU A 253 -12.91 -8.49 -4.77
C LEU A 253 -13.04 -9.96 -5.19
N TRP A 254 -12.07 -10.79 -4.85
CA TRP A 254 -12.07 -12.24 -5.12
C TRP A 254 -13.04 -13.03 -4.23
N SER A 255 -13.53 -12.45 -3.13
CA SER A 255 -14.48 -13.09 -2.21
C SER A 255 -15.94 -12.88 -2.62
N THR A 256 -16.21 -11.95 -3.54
CA THR A 256 -17.54 -11.72 -4.07
C THR A 256 -17.80 -12.73 -5.20
N PRO A 257 -18.92 -13.52 -5.18
CA PRO A 257 -19.29 -14.33 -6.33
C PRO A 257 -19.40 -13.40 -7.55
N CYS A 258 -18.78 -13.81 -8.67
CA CYS A 258 -18.85 -13.08 -9.93
C CYS A 258 -20.32 -13.02 -10.41
N ASN A 259 -21.08 -12.04 -9.91
CA ASN A 259 -22.38 -11.69 -10.44
C ASN A 259 -22.11 -10.70 -11.58
N THR A 260 -22.39 -11.13 -12.80
CA THR A 260 -22.20 -10.37 -14.04
C THR A 260 -23.23 -9.26 -14.25
N ASP A 261 -23.76 -8.67 -13.19
CA ASP A 261 -24.59 -7.49 -13.30
C ASP A 261 -23.80 -6.24 -12.91
N PRO A 262 -23.69 -5.25 -13.80
CA PRO A 262 -23.01 -3.99 -13.49
C PRO A 262 -23.88 -3.17 -12.53
N VAL A 263 -23.67 -3.31 -11.25
CA VAL A 263 -24.22 -2.36 -10.30
C VAL A 263 -23.28 -1.16 -10.21
N GLY A 264 -23.52 -0.20 -11.07
CA GLY A 264 -23.00 1.15 -10.86
C GLY A 264 -23.64 1.73 -9.61
N VAL A 265 -22.88 1.82 -8.55
CA VAL A 265 -22.90 2.89 -7.52
C VAL A 265 -21.63 2.69 -6.68
N SER A 266 -20.67 3.58 -6.80
CA SER A 266 -19.61 3.72 -5.79
C SER A 266 -20.28 4.15 -4.49
N ALA A 267 -20.38 3.24 -3.52
CA ALA A 267 -20.78 3.62 -2.19
C ALA A 267 -19.66 4.46 -1.55
N PRO A 268 -19.96 5.62 -0.96
CA PRO A 268 -18.98 6.31 -0.14
C PRO A 268 -18.54 5.38 0.99
N VAL A 269 -17.29 5.53 1.43
CA VAL A 269 -16.77 4.84 2.64
C VAL A 269 -17.85 4.89 3.70
N PRO A 270 -18.34 3.74 4.21
CA PRO A 270 -19.44 3.76 5.17
C PRO A 270 -19.09 4.67 6.35
N ALA A 271 -20.05 5.49 6.79
CA ALA A 271 -19.87 6.40 7.94
C ALA A 271 -19.41 5.65 9.21
N GLU A 272 -19.70 4.35 9.30
CA GLU A 272 -19.21 3.45 10.34
C GLU A 272 -17.70 3.29 10.40
N VAL A 273 -16.98 3.48 9.27
CA VAL A 273 -15.49 3.45 9.28
C VAL A 273 -14.94 4.73 9.89
N ALA A 274 -15.65 5.86 9.74
CA ALA A 274 -15.32 7.12 10.38
C ALA A 274 -15.52 7.05 11.92
N GLU A 275 -16.56 6.37 12.42
CA GLU A 275 -16.79 6.19 13.85
C GLU A 275 -15.75 5.26 14.51
N VAL A 276 -15.25 4.23 13.83
CA VAL A 276 -14.17 3.39 14.34
C VAL A 276 -12.87 4.18 14.47
N VAL A 277 -12.62 5.12 13.56
CA VAL A 277 -11.44 6.00 13.60
C VAL A 277 -11.50 6.95 14.80
N ASP A 278 -12.68 7.47 15.15
CA ASP A 278 -12.87 8.38 16.30
C ASP A 278 -12.91 7.65 17.66
N GLY A 279 -13.27 6.37 17.68
CA GLY A 279 -13.36 5.58 18.91
C GLY A 279 -12.01 5.10 19.48
N VAL A 280 -10.95 5.06 18.69
CA VAL A 280 -9.61 4.59 19.13
C VAL A 280 -8.86 5.66 19.92
N ASP A 281 -9.18 6.95 19.76
CA ASP A 281 -8.54 8.04 20.51
C ASP A 281 -9.04 8.14 21.98
N ALA A 282 -10.04 7.34 22.41
CA ALA A 282 -10.64 7.43 23.75
C ALA A 282 -10.11 6.41 24.77
N VAL A 283 -9.14 5.56 24.43
CA VAL A 283 -8.71 4.45 25.31
C VAL A 283 -7.36 4.71 26.01
N GLU A 284 -6.62 5.78 25.70
CA GLU A 284 -5.28 6.01 26.29
C GLU A 284 -5.21 6.89 27.54
N ASP A 285 -6.34 7.32 28.16
CA ASP A 285 -6.30 8.26 29.31
C ASP A 285 -6.90 7.68 30.62
N SER A 286 -6.72 6.42 30.93
CA SER A 286 -7.18 5.88 32.20
C SER A 286 -6.18 4.96 32.92
N GLU A 287 -4.94 5.42 33.16
CA GLU A 287 -4.11 4.91 34.27
C GLU A 287 -3.01 5.90 34.66
N ALA A 288 -3.38 6.94 35.40
CA ALA A 288 -2.43 7.65 36.27
C ALA A 288 -3.18 8.29 37.46
N GLY A 289 -3.23 7.59 38.53
CA GLY A 289 -3.82 8.12 39.77
C GLY A 289 -3.43 7.36 41.01
N ALA A 290 -2.27 7.62 41.61
CA ALA A 290 -2.09 7.59 43.05
C ALA A 290 -0.89 8.46 43.48
N PRO A 291 -1.06 9.35 44.43
CA PRO A 291 0.02 10.22 44.90
C PRO A 291 0.93 9.52 45.89
N ARG A 292 2.23 9.62 45.73
CA ARG A 292 3.20 9.35 46.82
C ARG A 292 3.86 10.63 47.23
N THR A 293 3.80 10.82 48.54
CA THR A 293 4.28 11.91 49.38
C THR A 293 5.78 12.18 49.27
N ALA A 294 6.08 13.44 49.50
CA ALA A 294 7.38 14.10 49.57
C ALA A 294 8.36 13.50 50.58
N THR A 295 9.63 13.39 50.23
CA THR A 295 10.77 13.77 51.03
C THR A 295 11.86 14.31 50.14
N GLY A 296 12.32 15.51 50.44
CA GLY A 296 13.25 16.27 49.64
C GLY A 296 14.70 15.79 49.76
N GLU A 297 15.46 16.05 48.73
CA GLU A 297 16.88 16.46 48.84
C GLU A 297 17.29 17.22 47.58
N VAL A 298 17.79 18.39 47.81
CA VAL A 298 18.35 19.34 46.82
C VAL A 298 19.81 18.95 46.60
N ILE A 299 20.24 18.72 45.37
CA ILE A 299 21.67 18.70 45.00
C ILE A 299 21.89 19.62 43.78
N PRO A 300 22.99 20.40 43.74
CA PRO A 300 23.10 21.61 42.95
C PRO A 300 23.68 21.42 41.54
N LEU A 301 23.34 22.36 40.69
CA LEU A 301 23.98 22.64 39.39
C LEU A 301 25.51 22.75 39.50
N LEU A 302 26.22 22.01 38.67
CA LEU A 302 27.59 22.34 38.27
C LEU A 302 27.63 22.55 36.75
N SER A 303 27.95 23.79 36.42
CA SER A 303 28.39 24.28 35.12
C SER A 303 29.79 23.73 34.75
N GLY A 304 30.05 23.50 33.45
CA GLY A 304 31.43 23.52 33.01
C GLY A 304 31.77 22.65 31.81
N ARG A 305 31.87 23.36 30.69
CA ARG A 305 32.63 23.17 29.43
C ARG A 305 32.05 22.31 28.34
#